data_569ff1fba8a1d2495c24bbee72202139
#
_entry.id   569ff1fba8a1d2495c24bbee72202139
#
_cell.length_a   1.000
_cell.length_b   1.000
_cell.length_c   1.000
_cell.angle_alpha   90.00
_cell.angle_beta   90.00
_cell.angle_gamma   90.00
#
_symmetry.space_group_name_H-M   'P 1'
#
loop_
_entity.id
_entity.type
_entity.pdbx_description
1 polymer ?
#
loop_
_entity_poly.entity_id
_entity_poly.type
_entity_poly.pdbx_seq_one_letter_code
_entity_poly.pdbx_strand_id
1 'polypeptide(L)' 'MSKIIFKASKYLSDDEMNAELYLTDIDTRSWVDYCDGKEVEMENDWIGRVPASRGYAHLVHIDWCVVLDNE' A
#
# COMPACT_ATOMS: atom_id res chain seq x y z
N MET A 1 13.12 15.20 -4.53
CA MET A 1 11.94 14.86 -3.72
C MET A 1 11.70 13.37 -3.76
N SER A 2 11.39 12.81 -2.64
CA SER A 2 11.11 11.38 -2.56
C SER A 2 9.64 11.12 -2.86
N LYS A 3 9.39 10.02 -3.58
CA LYS A 3 8.05 9.49 -3.76
C LYS A 3 7.92 8.23 -2.95
N ILE A 4 6.77 8.02 -2.37
CA ILE A 4 6.47 6.81 -1.60
C ILE A 4 5.40 6.05 -2.38
N ILE A 5 5.71 4.81 -2.73
CA ILE A 5 4.87 3.98 -3.58
C ILE A 5 4.51 2.71 -2.83
N PHE A 6 3.22 2.39 -2.76
CA PHE A 6 2.77 1.13 -2.18
C PHE A 6 3.17 -0.03 -3.10
N LYS A 7 3.70 -1.10 -2.49
CA LYS A 7 4.08 -2.30 -3.22
C LYS A 7 3.38 -3.51 -2.63
N ALA A 8 2.53 -4.14 -3.44
CA ALA A 8 1.82 -5.34 -3.02
C ALA A 8 2.80 -6.44 -2.61
N SER A 9 3.93 -6.56 -3.28
CA SER A 9 4.93 -7.58 -2.95
C SER A 9 5.49 -7.40 -1.55
N LYS A 10 5.66 -6.16 -1.09
CA LYS A 10 6.13 -5.91 0.27
C LYS A 10 5.05 -6.26 1.30
N TYR A 11 3.82 -5.93 1.00
CA TYR A 11 2.69 -6.32 1.85
C TYR A 11 2.62 -7.84 2.00
N LEU A 12 2.74 -8.55 0.89
CA LEU A 12 2.63 -10.02 0.89
C LEU A 12 3.80 -10.70 1.60
N SER A 13 5.00 -10.09 1.54
CA SER A 13 6.18 -10.68 2.16
C SER A 13 6.33 -10.33 3.63
N ASP A 14 5.60 -9.33 4.11
CA ASP A 14 5.72 -8.87 5.48
C ASP A 14 5.22 -9.91 6.49
N ASP A 15 4.22 -10.70 6.10
CA ASP A 15 3.55 -11.65 6.99
C ASP A 15 2.90 -12.74 6.14
N GLU A 16 3.22 -14.00 6.44
CA GLU A 16 2.63 -15.14 5.75
C GLU A 16 1.10 -15.14 5.88
N MET A 17 0.60 -14.69 7.03
CA MET A 17 -0.83 -14.61 7.26
C MET A 17 -1.47 -13.58 6.32
N ASN A 18 -0.81 -12.44 6.11
CA ASN A 18 -1.30 -11.44 5.16
C ASN A 18 -1.29 -11.97 3.73
N ALA A 19 -0.26 -12.72 3.37
CA ALA A 19 -0.19 -13.34 2.05
C ALA A 19 -1.33 -14.35 1.85
N GLU A 20 -1.61 -15.14 2.87
CA GLU A 20 -2.69 -16.11 2.82
C GLU A 20 -4.04 -15.42 2.73
N LEU A 21 -4.24 -14.36 3.51
CA LEU A 21 -5.47 -13.57 3.47
C LEU A 21 -5.66 -12.93 2.09
N TYR A 22 -4.59 -12.44 1.50
CA TYR A 22 -4.65 -11.85 0.16
C TYR A 22 -5.17 -12.85 -0.87
N LEU A 23 -4.74 -14.10 -0.76
CA LEU A 23 -5.14 -15.12 -1.72
C LEU A 23 -6.61 -15.55 -1.55
N THR A 24 -7.17 -15.41 -0.36
CA THR A 24 -8.50 -15.91 -0.04
C THR A 24 -9.54 -14.81 0.14
N ASP A 25 -9.13 -13.60 0.55
CA ASP A 25 -10.03 -12.48 0.83
C ASP A 25 -10.10 -11.57 -0.39
N ILE A 26 -11.25 -11.57 -1.05
CA ILE A 26 -11.43 -10.80 -2.28
C ILE A 26 -11.35 -9.28 -2.02
N ASP A 27 -11.81 -8.82 -0.85
CA ASP A 27 -11.74 -7.39 -0.52
C ASP A 27 -10.30 -6.96 -0.30
N THR A 28 -9.51 -7.76 0.40
CA THR A 28 -8.09 -7.48 0.61
C THR A 28 -7.35 -7.49 -0.72
N ARG A 29 -7.60 -8.49 -1.55
CA ARG A 29 -6.96 -8.60 -2.85
C ARG A 29 -7.30 -7.41 -3.74
N SER A 30 -8.55 -6.96 -3.68
CA SER A 30 -9.03 -5.85 -4.48
C SER A 30 -8.31 -4.55 -4.16
N TRP A 31 -8.22 -4.18 -2.86
CA TRP A 31 -7.57 -2.92 -2.52
C TRP A 31 -6.04 -3.01 -2.66
N VAL A 32 -5.46 -4.16 -2.39
CA VAL A 32 -4.01 -4.33 -2.55
C VAL A 32 -3.63 -4.20 -4.02
N ASP A 33 -4.38 -4.83 -4.91
CA ASP A 33 -4.12 -4.72 -6.35
C ASP A 33 -4.32 -3.29 -6.85
N TYR A 34 -5.34 -2.63 -6.36
CA TYR A 34 -5.59 -1.24 -6.73
C TYR A 34 -4.45 -0.32 -6.30
N CYS A 35 -3.95 -0.51 -5.07
CA CYS A 35 -2.92 0.37 -4.52
C CYS A 35 -1.53 0.09 -5.07
N ASP A 36 -1.30 -1.08 -5.64
CA ASP A 36 0.03 -1.47 -6.09
C ASP A 36 0.55 -0.49 -7.13
N GLY A 37 1.69 0.11 -6.83
CA GLY A 37 2.31 1.10 -7.70
C GLY A 37 1.74 2.50 -7.58
N LYS A 38 0.77 2.72 -6.71
CA LYS A 38 0.20 4.04 -6.50
C LYS A 38 1.04 4.86 -5.54
N GLU A 39 1.05 6.16 -5.75
CA GLU A 39 1.74 7.08 -4.85
C GLU A 39 0.99 7.19 -3.54
N VAL A 40 1.74 7.23 -2.43
CA VAL A 40 1.20 7.28 -1.08
C VAL A 40 1.48 8.65 -0.48
N GLU A 41 0.45 9.27 0.10
CA GLU A 41 0.59 10.51 0.87
C GLU A 41 0.69 10.15 2.35
N MET A 42 1.79 10.50 2.99
CA MET A 42 1.99 10.15 4.40
C MET A 42 1.14 11.02 5.31
N GLU A 43 0.40 10.36 6.21
CA GLU A 43 -0.35 11.03 7.27
C GLU A 43 0.55 11.33 8.47
N ASN A 44 1.44 10.38 8.76
CA ASN A 44 2.43 10.50 9.84
C ASN A 44 3.63 9.64 9.46
N ASP A 45 4.51 9.34 10.43
CA ASP A 45 5.74 8.60 10.15
C ASP A 45 5.50 7.14 9.79
N TRP A 46 4.32 6.61 10.07
CA TRP A 46 4.04 5.19 9.88
C TRP A 46 2.92 4.90 8.91
N ILE A 47 1.95 5.79 8.80
CA ILE A 47 0.72 5.55 8.05
C ILE A 47 0.64 6.53 6.90
N GLY A 48 0.37 6.01 5.71
CA GLY A 48 0.09 6.80 4.55
C GLY A 48 -1.28 6.46 3.99
N ARG A 49 -1.73 7.27 3.05
CA ARG A 49 -3.01 7.05 2.39
C ARG A 49 -2.81 7.05 0.88
N VAL A 50 -3.48 6.12 0.23
CA VAL A 50 -3.54 6.05 -1.23
C VAL A 50 -4.89 6.61 -1.64
N PRO A 51 -4.93 7.75 -2.35
CA PRO A 51 -6.21 8.32 -2.79
C PRO A 51 -6.96 7.34 -3.68
N ALA A 52 -8.25 7.20 -3.42
CA ALA A 52 -9.13 6.36 -4.20
C ALA A 52 -10.29 7.23 -4.73
N SER A 53 -11.15 6.63 -5.53
CA SER A 53 -12.27 7.36 -6.09
C SER A 53 -13.29 7.76 -5.01
N ARG A 54 -14.02 8.83 -5.28
CA ARG A 54 -15.15 9.30 -4.45
C ARG A 54 -14.75 9.76 -3.06
N GLY A 55 -13.53 10.29 -2.91
CA GLY A 55 -13.08 10.84 -1.63
C GLY A 55 -12.65 9.81 -0.61
N TYR A 56 -12.63 8.54 -0.97
CA TYR A 56 -12.12 7.49 -0.12
C TYR A 56 -10.60 7.39 -0.29
N ALA A 57 -9.95 6.85 0.72
CA ALA A 57 -8.54 6.54 0.67
C ALA A 57 -8.26 5.25 1.42
N HIS A 58 -7.26 4.52 0.97
CA HIS A 58 -6.81 3.33 1.67
C HIS A 58 -5.62 3.70 2.53
N LEU A 59 -5.66 3.30 3.79
CA LEU A 59 -4.55 3.53 4.72
C LEU A 59 -3.59 2.36 4.61
N VAL A 60 -2.30 2.67 4.46
CA VAL A 60 -1.27 1.67 4.31
C VAL A 60 -0.12 1.98 5.25
N HIS A 61 0.57 0.95 5.72
CA HIS A 61 1.72 1.11 6.58
C HIS A 61 2.96 1.39 5.73
N ILE A 62 3.86 2.22 6.25
CA ILE A 62 5.09 2.58 5.54
C ILE A 62 5.94 1.35 5.18
N ASP A 63 5.88 0.29 5.99
CA ASP A 63 6.63 -0.93 5.74
C ASP A 63 6.19 -1.65 4.45
N TRP A 64 5.01 -1.34 3.95
CA TRP A 64 4.48 -1.91 2.70
C TRP A 64 4.79 -1.03 1.50
N CYS A 65 5.62 -0.03 1.68
CA CYS A 65 5.91 0.95 0.65
C CYS A 65 7.39 0.96 0.30
N VAL A 66 7.69 1.51 -0.86
CA VAL A 66 9.06 1.75 -1.32
C VAL A 66 9.24 3.24 -1.48
N VAL A 67 10.34 3.76 -0.97
CA VAL A 67 10.69 5.17 -1.15
C VAL A 67 11.57 5.28 -2.38
N LEU A 68 11.13 6.08 -3.34
CA LEU A 68 11.89 6.34 -4.55
C LEU A 68 12.43 7.76 -4.49
N ASP A 69 13.75 7.88 -4.53
CA ASP A 69 14.38 9.20 -4.61
C ASP A 69 14.42 9.63 -6.07
N ASN A 70 13.74 10.72 -6.32
CA ASN A 70 13.58 11.26 -7.65
C ASN A 70 14.32 12.60 -7.70
N GLU A 71 15.45 12.59 -8.32
CA GLU A 71 16.24 13.81 -8.47
C GLU A 71 15.97 14.51 -9.79
#